data_002c3c4a3139328560dd6679ac723e09
#
_entry.id   002c3c4a3139328560dd6679ac723e09
#
_cell.length_a   1.000
_cell.length_b   1.000
_cell.length_c   1.000
_cell.angle_alpha   90.00
_cell.angle_beta   90.00
_cell.angle_gamma   90.00
#
_symmetry.space_group_name_H-M   'P 1'
#
loop_
_entity.id
_entity.type
_entity.pdbx_description
1 polymer ?
#
loop_
_entity_poly.entity_id
_entity_poly.type
_entity_poly.pdbx_seq_one_letter_code
_entity_poly.pdbx_strand_id
1 'polypeptide(L)'
;MTTNRTGLPLAFILLILLAWSGIQSSGVGQQSFDWPYPAYDLKNTNSSPQNLINKDNVDRLSIAWLYQVPENPYRIPSLAPLQGIETTPLVLNGIVYFATPYNRVVALRADTGHVVWSYQVNMTGFTSKPYWAYVANQKSIWYHNGAVYMMASDCSIHVIDAVSGRPMQVVSGEKICGIPGNTGYYWGEQAPVVYKDLVIVRASTAGFGGRGFIAAYSLKDFSLVWRWYSVPPVGGDPEWDTKYVLETGAGVRTGTPKGNIKPYPNDWGANNLIGGGALWGLLALDEQEGIIYATVGQPSPVYDAALRPGPNLYTMSIVALNALTGDLIWYYQTIPHSLVAVEPGWSVVLADVEIGGALRKVAIAAAKSDYIYVLDAKTGQPVYPPIKIGGPAQNLHNVNAGDNADLSLSTDVLVGKTYCPGAQGGVEAPPAYANGILYVATQRACHKISKGPIFYKGEVIEGYISQVDPTIPQNSTLYAIDVRTGRVVWRFEIPNRYQAASVVVSGGVVYAVDRAGILYMVDAISGKLLRRISLGGLGAAGVSIATDIMGEPVLLVPAGGGELGGTYTPGVVAAFKLSQNTSGEQGMSLNELVVLGVVVAASIAGFLLLVWRGRKYSRKNSTKTLAGGRSG
;
A
#
# COMPACT_ATOMS: atom_id res chain seq x y z
N MET A 1 -54.92 -70.42 -20.95
CA MET A 1 -54.31 -69.88 -19.75
C MET A 1 -53.86 -68.47 -20.06
N THR A 2 -54.60 -67.53 -19.55
CA THR A 2 -54.57 -66.09 -19.82
C THR A 2 -53.60 -65.40 -18.86
N THR A 3 -52.68 -64.58 -19.38
CA THR A 3 -51.89 -63.64 -18.59
C THR A 3 -52.27 -62.23 -18.99
N ASN A 4 -52.94 -61.52 -18.09
CA ASN A 4 -53.21 -60.09 -18.16
C ASN A 4 -51.92 -59.29 -17.96
N ARG A 5 -51.61 -58.40 -18.91
CA ARG A 5 -50.68 -57.28 -18.71
C ARG A 5 -51.46 -55.99 -18.59
N THR A 6 -51.46 -55.43 -17.39
CA THR A 6 -51.99 -54.07 -17.13
C THR A 6 -50.97 -53.05 -17.63
N GLY A 7 -51.41 -52.30 -18.67
CA GLY A 7 -50.65 -51.11 -19.12
C GLY A 7 -50.89 -49.91 -18.21
N LEU A 8 -49.83 -49.32 -17.65
CA LEU A 8 -49.89 -48.00 -17.05
C LEU A 8 -50.12 -46.95 -18.17
N PRO A 9 -50.96 -45.94 -17.94
CA PRO A 9 -51.30 -45.02 -19.00
C PRO A 9 -50.15 -44.03 -19.29
N LEU A 10 -49.76 -43.94 -20.56
CA LEU A 10 -48.81 -42.95 -21.12
C LEU A 10 -49.11 -41.48 -20.75
N ALA A 11 -50.28 -41.20 -20.24
CA ALA A 11 -50.70 -39.84 -19.84
C ALA A 11 -49.99 -39.30 -18.57
N PHE A 12 -49.44 -40.17 -17.72
CA PHE A 12 -48.75 -39.72 -16.52
C PHE A 12 -47.27 -39.32 -16.79
N ILE A 13 -46.66 -39.88 -17.80
CA ILE A 13 -45.27 -39.54 -18.19
C ILE A 13 -45.24 -38.20 -18.95
N LEU A 14 -46.28 -37.85 -19.72
CA LEU A 14 -46.35 -36.56 -20.41
C LEU A 14 -46.59 -35.37 -19.46
N LEU A 15 -47.25 -35.58 -18.32
CA LEU A 15 -47.47 -34.52 -17.31
C LEU A 15 -46.22 -34.23 -16.49
N ILE A 16 -45.33 -35.21 -16.29
CA ILE A 16 -44.06 -35.02 -15.61
C ILE A 16 -43.02 -34.32 -16.52
N LEU A 17 -43.06 -34.57 -17.84
CA LEU A 17 -42.23 -33.90 -18.81
C LEU A 17 -42.67 -32.44 -19.11
N LEU A 18 -43.94 -32.12 -18.95
CA LEU A 18 -44.44 -30.75 -19.10
C LEU A 18 -44.23 -29.90 -17.81
N ALA A 19 -44.08 -30.52 -16.64
CA ALA A 19 -43.73 -29.82 -15.42
C ALA A 19 -42.23 -29.50 -15.31
N TRP A 20 -41.36 -30.15 -16.11
CA TRP A 20 -39.91 -29.87 -16.15
C TRP A 20 -39.52 -28.84 -17.22
N SER A 21 -40.38 -28.50 -18.16
CA SER A 21 -40.13 -27.48 -19.15
C SER A 21 -40.55 -26.06 -18.75
N GLY A 22 -41.03 -25.88 -17.52
CA GLY A 22 -41.54 -24.61 -17.00
C GLY A 22 -40.61 -23.86 -16.03
N ILE A 23 -39.41 -24.38 -15.69
CA ILE A 23 -38.42 -23.67 -14.91
C ILE A 23 -37.17 -23.45 -15.78
N GLN A 24 -37.35 -22.74 -16.89
CA GLN A 24 -36.27 -21.86 -17.31
C GLN A 24 -36.36 -20.61 -16.45
N SER A 25 -35.73 -20.64 -15.28
CA SER A 25 -35.26 -19.41 -14.68
C SER A 25 -34.39 -18.75 -15.74
N SER A 26 -34.89 -17.70 -16.36
CA SER A 26 -34.06 -16.71 -17.02
C SER A 26 -33.13 -16.17 -15.93
N GLY A 27 -32.06 -16.92 -15.67
CA GLY A 27 -30.90 -16.40 -14.98
C GLY A 27 -30.36 -15.31 -15.88
N VAL A 28 -30.82 -14.09 -15.69
CA VAL A 28 -30.04 -12.91 -16.02
C VAL A 28 -28.70 -13.20 -15.34
N GLY A 29 -27.67 -13.51 -16.14
CA GLY A 29 -26.34 -13.80 -15.60
C GLY A 29 -25.97 -12.63 -14.71
N GLN A 30 -26.01 -12.85 -13.39
CA GLN A 30 -25.72 -11.81 -12.40
C GLN A 30 -24.27 -11.41 -12.66
N GLN A 31 -24.06 -10.14 -12.99
CA GLN A 31 -22.75 -9.64 -13.35
C GLN A 31 -21.81 -9.77 -12.15
N SER A 32 -20.76 -10.58 -12.29
CA SER A 32 -19.73 -10.75 -11.26
C SER A 32 -18.66 -9.67 -11.40
N PHE A 33 -18.26 -9.10 -10.29
CA PHE A 33 -17.18 -8.12 -10.21
C PHE A 33 -16.14 -8.61 -9.22
N ASP A 34 -14.92 -8.74 -9.69
CA ASP A 34 -13.75 -9.05 -8.88
C ASP A 34 -13.01 -7.77 -8.46
N TRP A 35 -12.13 -7.88 -7.46
CA TRP A 35 -11.10 -6.90 -7.10
C TRP A 35 -9.73 -7.58 -7.19
N PRO A 36 -9.15 -7.71 -8.41
CA PRO A 36 -8.09 -8.68 -8.65
C PRO A 36 -6.68 -8.22 -8.24
N TYR A 37 -6.46 -6.91 -8.06
CA TYR A 37 -5.16 -6.33 -7.75
C TYR A 37 -5.22 -5.36 -6.57
N PRO A 38 -4.09 -5.03 -5.91
CA PRO A 38 -4.07 -4.15 -4.73
C PRO A 38 -4.74 -2.79 -4.92
N ALA A 39 -4.64 -2.23 -6.13
CA ALA A 39 -5.27 -0.97 -6.52
C ALA A 39 -6.31 -1.18 -7.63
N TYR A 40 -7.04 -2.27 -7.61
CA TYR A 40 -8.06 -2.70 -8.55
C TYR A 40 -7.49 -3.21 -9.88
N ASP A 41 -6.62 -2.46 -10.56
CA ASP A 41 -6.04 -2.79 -11.85
C ASP A 41 -4.53 -2.51 -11.93
N LEU A 42 -3.91 -2.88 -13.05
CA LEU A 42 -2.48 -2.69 -13.29
C LEU A 42 -2.08 -1.22 -13.48
N LYS A 43 -3.05 -0.34 -13.72
CA LYS A 43 -2.88 1.11 -13.84
C LYS A 43 -2.95 1.82 -12.49
N ASN A 44 -3.23 1.08 -11.40
CA ASN A 44 -3.43 1.59 -10.04
C ASN A 44 -4.58 2.61 -9.93
N THR A 45 -5.68 2.39 -10.66
CA THR A 45 -6.77 3.36 -10.67
C THR A 45 -7.58 3.41 -9.37
N ASN A 46 -7.53 2.37 -8.52
CA ASN A 46 -8.41 2.25 -7.34
C ASN A 46 -9.89 2.51 -7.67
N SER A 47 -10.31 2.11 -8.86
CA SER A 47 -11.65 2.39 -9.40
C SER A 47 -12.29 1.13 -9.92
N SER A 48 -13.42 0.73 -9.33
CA SER A 48 -14.23 -0.38 -9.81
C SER A 48 -15.43 0.12 -10.63
N PRO A 49 -15.71 -0.46 -11.79
CA PRO A 49 -16.84 -0.08 -12.64
C PRO A 49 -18.20 -0.59 -12.12
N GLN A 50 -18.23 -1.37 -11.03
CA GLN A 50 -19.47 -1.85 -10.46
C GLN A 50 -20.39 -0.69 -10.06
N ASN A 51 -21.69 -0.89 -10.14
CA ASN A 51 -22.72 0.07 -9.73
C ASN A 51 -23.81 -0.57 -8.86
N LEU A 52 -23.55 -1.76 -8.30
CA LEU A 52 -24.46 -2.46 -7.39
C LEU A 52 -24.54 -1.74 -6.04
N ILE A 53 -23.37 -1.34 -5.49
CA ILE A 53 -23.28 -0.38 -4.39
C ILE A 53 -22.97 0.98 -5.00
N ASN A 54 -23.85 1.96 -4.79
CA ASN A 54 -23.76 3.27 -5.41
C ASN A 54 -24.24 4.39 -4.47
N LYS A 55 -24.17 5.63 -4.93
CA LYS A 55 -24.54 6.81 -4.14
C LYS A 55 -26.01 6.82 -3.64
N ASP A 56 -26.90 6.10 -4.32
CA ASP A 56 -28.34 6.09 -4.00
C ASP A 56 -28.73 4.98 -3.01
N ASN A 57 -27.79 4.08 -2.66
CA ASN A 57 -28.06 2.96 -1.74
C ASN A 57 -26.97 2.71 -0.68
N VAL A 58 -25.92 3.53 -0.63
CA VAL A 58 -24.84 3.32 0.36
C VAL A 58 -25.31 3.53 1.80
N ASP A 59 -26.40 4.24 2.03
CA ASP A 59 -27.06 4.40 3.32
C ASP A 59 -27.64 3.09 3.87
N ARG A 60 -27.92 2.12 2.99
CA ARG A 60 -28.47 0.80 3.31
C ARG A 60 -27.42 -0.24 3.65
N LEU A 61 -26.14 0.08 3.57
CA LEU A 61 -25.07 -0.85 3.93
C LEU A 61 -25.18 -1.24 5.41
N SER A 62 -25.14 -2.52 5.71
CA SER A 62 -25.11 -3.08 7.05
C SER A 62 -24.00 -4.12 7.17
N ILE A 63 -23.47 -4.33 8.38
CA ILE A 63 -22.45 -5.36 8.61
C ILE A 63 -23.06 -6.73 8.32
N ALA A 64 -22.43 -7.46 7.39
CA ALA A 64 -22.79 -8.83 7.07
C ALA A 64 -22.00 -9.82 7.92
N TRP A 65 -20.69 -9.59 8.05
CA TRP A 65 -19.81 -10.39 8.88
C TRP A 65 -18.55 -9.62 9.28
N LEU A 66 -17.87 -10.11 10.31
CA LEU A 66 -16.59 -9.61 10.79
C LEU A 66 -15.61 -10.80 10.89
N TYR A 67 -14.41 -10.61 10.38
CA TYR A 67 -13.31 -11.54 10.61
C TYR A 67 -12.23 -10.85 11.44
N GLN A 68 -11.97 -11.38 12.62
CA GLN A 68 -10.88 -10.89 13.48
C GLN A 68 -9.59 -11.65 13.18
N VAL A 69 -8.51 -10.91 12.91
CA VAL A 69 -7.18 -11.49 12.69
C VAL A 69 -6.70 -12.12 14.00
N PRO A 70 -6.28 -13.40 14.00
CA PRO A 70 -5.75 -14.06 15.18
C PRO A 70 -4.45 -13.40 15.66
N GLU A 71 -4.12 -13.56 16.95
CA GLU A 71 -2.86 -13.09 17.54
C GLU A 71 -1.64 -13.60 16.75
N ASN A 72 -0.57 -12.82 16.81
CA ASN A 72 0.73 -13.23 16.26
C ASN A 72 1.26 -14.48 16.98
N PRO A 73 1.54 -15.56 16.25
CA PRO A 73 2.10 -16.78 16.85
C PRO A 73 3.56 -16.59 17.32
N TYR A 74 4.25 -15.61 16.77
CA TYR A 74 5.64 -15.28 17.13
C TYR A 74 5.64 -14.15 18.15
N ARG A 75 5.91 -14.46 19.40
CA ARG A 75 6.01 -13.47 20.48
C ARG A 75 7.31 -12.67 20.33
N ILE A 76 7.23 -11.55 19.65
CA ILE A 76 8.33 -10.58 19.54
C ILE A 76 8.15 -9.58 20.69
N PRO A 77 9.05 -9.50 21.68
CA PRO A 77 8.83 -8.78 22.94
C PRO A 77 8.48 -7.30 22.81
N SER A 78 8.90 -6.67 21.73
CA SER A 78 8.73 -5.24 21.47
C SER A 78 7.63 -4.92 20.47
N LEU A 79 7.02 -5.92 19.83
CA LEU A 79 5.85 -5.75 18.98
C LEU A 79 4.58 -6.15 19.72
N ALA A 80 3.51 -5.41 19.49
CA ALA A 80 2.22 -5.75 20.05
C ALA A 80 1.79 -7.16 19.60
N PRO A 81 1.17 -7.96 20.46
CA PRO A 81 0.70 -9.30 20.13
C PRO A 81 -0.41 -9.30 19.09
N LEU A 82 -0.99 -8.14 18.82
CA LEU A 82 -2.14 -7.97 17.93
C LEU A 82 -1.65 -7.60 16.53
N GLN A 83 -2.23 -8.26 15.54
CA GLN A 83 -1.95 -8.01 14.12
C GLN A 83 -2.98 -7.02 13.58
N GLY A 84 -2.49 -5.99 12.87
CA GLY A 84 -3.33 -5.13 12.06
C GLY A 84 -3.59 -5.71 10.66
N ILE A 85 -4.12 -4.89 9.77
CA ILE A 85 -4.22 -5.18 8.33
C ILE A 85 -3.84 -3.91 7.57
N GLU A 86 -2.83 -4.03 6.72
CA GLU A 86 -2.36 -2.94 5.84
C GLU A 86 -2.56 -3.29 4.36
N THR A 87 -3.07 -4.47 4.08
CA THR A 87 -3.34 -5.00 2.74
C THR A 87 -4.78 -4.69 2.33
N THR A 88 -4.98 -4.03 1.20
CA THR A 88 -6.29 -3.98 0.53
C THR A 88 -6.66 -5.42 0.12
N PRO A 89 -7.81 -5.96 0.55
CA PRO A 89 -8.20 -7.32 0.22
C PRO A 89 -8.42 -7.50 -1.28
N LEU A 90 -7.87 -8.57 -1.87
CA LEU A 90 -8.25 -9.01 -3.21
C LEU A 90 -9.52 -9.84 -3.11
N VAL A 91 -10.37 -9.76 -4.12
CA VAL A 91 -11.56 -10.62 -4.23
C VAL A 91 -11.58 -11.22 -5.63
N LEU A 92 -11.58 -12.54 -5.69
CA LEU A 92 -11.62 -13.29 -6.96
C LEU A 92 -12.60 -14.45 -6.81
N ASN A 93 -13.57 -14.51 -7.69
CA ASN A 93 -14.58 -15.57 -7.71
C ASN A 93 -15.24 -15.78 -6.32
N GLY A 94 -15.52 -14.70 -5.58
CA GLY A 94 -16.14 -14.75 -4.26
C GLY A 94 -15.23 -15.22 -3.12
N ILE A 95 -13.91 -15.30 -3.33
CA ILE A 95 -12.91 -15.55 -2.30
C ILE A 95 -12.11 -14.27 -2.04
N VAL A 96 -11.98 -13.92 -0.77
CA VAL A 96 -11.23 -12.76 -0.27
C VAL A 96 -9.83 -13.21 0.14
N TYR A 97 -8.79 -12.57 -0.39
CA TYR A 97 -7.40 -12.82 -0.02
C TYR A 97 -6.77 -11.55 0.55
N PHE A 98 -6.06 -11.67 1.65
CA PHE A 98 -5.26 -10.57 2.21
C PHE A 98 -4.09 -11.10 3.03
N ALA A 99 -3.09 -10.26 3.29
CA ALA A 99 -1.99 -10.57 4.18
C ALA A 99 -2.09 -9.75 5.48
N THR A 100 -1.52 -10.29 6.55
CA THR A 100 -1.31 -9.57 7.80
C THR A 100 0.13 -9.11 7.91
N PRO A 101 0.43 -8.09 8.73
CA PRO A 101 1.80 -7.59 8.91
C PRO A 101 2.83 -8.64 9.31
N TYR A 102 2.43 -9.73 9.94
CA TYR A 102 3.33 -10.84 10.31
C TYR A 102 3.41 -11.94 9.25
N ASN A 103 3.28 -11.57 7.97
CA ASN A 103 3.47 -12.47 6.83
C ASN A 103 2.53 -13.70 6.89
N ARG A 104 1.27 -13.50 7.27
CA ARG A 104 0.22 -14.49 7.16
C ARG A 104 -0.70 -14.11 6.02
N VAL A 105 -0.93 -15.03 5.08
CA VAL A 105 -1.96 -14.89 4.04
C VAL A 105 -3.20 -15.64 4.49
N VAL A 106 -4.36 -15.02 4.31
CA VAL A 106 -5.67 -15.58 4.68
C VAL A 106 -6.58 -15.56 3.48
N ALA A 107 -7.32 -16.63 3.26
CA ALA A 107 -8.42 -16.72 2.31
C ALA A 107 -9.75 -16.93 3.05
N LEU A 108 -10.74 -16.09 2.75
CA LEU A 108 -12.08 -16.15 3.31
C LEU A 108 -13.13 -16.28 2.20
N ARG A 109 -14.28 -16.83 2.53
CA ARG A 109 -15.47 -16.71 1.69
C ARG A 109 -16.03 -15.29 1.80
N ALA A 110 -16.30 -14.63 0.68
CA ALA A 110 -16.81 -13.26 0.64
C ALA A 110 -18.27 -13.16 1.16
N ASP A 111 -19.05 -14.23 1.04
CA ASP A 111 -20.45 -14.27 1.49
C ASP A 111 -20.60 -14.40 3.01
N THR A 112 -19.68 -15.11 3.68
CA THR A 112 -19.83 -15.52 5.09
C THR A 112 -18.66 -15.13 5.99
N GLY A 113 -17.50 -14.75 5.44
CA GLY A 113 -16.27 -14.51 6.21
C GLY A 113 -15.62 -15.78 6.77
N HIS A 114 -16.12 -16.98 6.42
CA HIS A 114 -15.50 -18.22 6.86
C HIS A 114 -14.13 -18.42 6.24
N VAL A 115 -13.16 -18.86 7.06
CA VAL A 115 -11.79 -19.16 6.61
C VAL A 115 -11.81 -20.38 5.68
N VAL A 116 -11.27 -20.18 4.47
CA VAL A 116 -11.01 -21.28 3.52
C VAL A 116 -9.66 -21.89 3.85
N TRP A 117 -8.64 -21.06 3.99
CA TRP A 117 -7.30 -21.45 4.41
C TRP A 117 -6.52 -20.26 5.00
N SER A 118 -5.42 -20.59 5.68
CA SER A 118 -4.46 -19.61 6.18
C SER A 118 -3.05 -20.16 6.04
N TYR A 119 -2.14 -19.38 5.48
CA TYR A 119 -0.73 -19.70 5.31
C TYR A 119 0.12 -18.74 6.14
N GLN A 120 0.98 -19.28 7.01
CA GLN A 120 1.88 -18.49 7.86
C GLN A 120 3.33 -18.72 7.46
N VAL A 121 4.05 -17.68 7.10
CA VAL A 121 5.51 -17.73 6.92
C VAL A 121 6.18 -18.02 8.26
N ASN A 122 7.16 -18.91 8.25
CA ASN A 122 7.97 -19.18 9.43
C ASN A 122 8.91 -17.99 9.69
N MET A 123 8.63 -17.23 10.74
CA MET A 123 9.39 -16.05 11.16
C MET A 123 10.44 -16.35 12.25
N THR A 124 10.74 -17.60 12.52
CA THR A 124 11.81 -17.98 13.46
C THR A 124 13.15 -17.43 12.98
N GLY A 125 13.83 -16.65 13.80
CA GLY A 125 15.09 -15.97 13.44
C GLY A 125 14.96 -14.55 12.90
N PHE A 126 13.76 -14.07 12.56
CA PHE A 126 13.54 -12.65 12.20
C PHE A 126 13.84 -11.71 13.37
N THR A 127 13.63 -12.18 14.60
CA THR A 127 13.83 -11.39 15.82
C THR A 127 15.29 -11.05 16.13
N SER A 128 16.25 -11.71 15.46
CA SER A 128 17.68 -11.46 15.64
C SER A 128 18.21 -10.30 14.80
N LYS A 129 17.38 -9.71 13.92
CA LYS A 129 17.80 -8.63 13.03
C LYS A 129 17.51 -7.25 13.63
N PRO A 130 18.42 -6.27 13.55
CA PRO A 130 18.27 -4.98 14.23
C PRO A 130 17.12 -4.12 13.68
N TYR A 131 16.57 -4.46 12.52
CA TYR A 131 15.44 -3.75 11.85
C TYR A 131 14.12 -4.51 11.92
N TRP A 132 14.02 -5.49 12.81
CA TRP A 132 12.81 -6.30 12.97
C TRP A 132 11.53 -5.47 13.21
N ALA A 133 11.63 -4.24 13.72
CA ALA A 133 10.50 -3.32 13.89
C ALA A 133 9.78 -3.01 12.56
N TYR A 134 10.49 -3.11 11.43
CA TYR A 134 9.93 -2.92 10.08
C TYR A 134 9.43 -4.22 9.45
N VAL A 135 9.58 -5.34 10.13
CA VAL A 135 9.18 -6.67 9.66
C VAL A 135 7.65 -6.82 9.65
N ALA A 136 6.94 -6.04 10.45
CA ALA A 136 5.49 -6.09 10.56
C ALA A 136 4.79 -5.13 9.56
N ASN A 137 5.12 -5.23 8.27
CA ASN A 137 4.63 -4.30 7.26
C ASN A 137 4.32 -5.03 5.95
N GLN A 138 3.12 -5.59 5.83
CA GLN A 138 2.65 -6.22 4.60
C GLN A 138 1.53 -5.39 3.97
N LYS A 139 1.84 -4.71 2.86
CA LYS A 139 0.94 -3.76 2.20
C LYS A 139 0.17 -4.35 1.03
N SER A 140 0.65 -5.44 0.43
CA SER A 140 -0.05 -6.05 -0.70
C SER A 140 0.28 -7.53 -0.88
N ILE A 141 -0.62 -8.22 -1.59
CA ILE A 141 -0.44 -9.53 -2.20
C ILE A 141 -0.82 -9.43 -3.68
N TRP A 142 -0.41 -10.41 -4.48
CA TRP A 142 -0.68 -10.44 -5.91
C TRP A 142 -1.30 -11.78 -6.28
N TYR A 143 -2.31 -11.77 -7.13
CA TYR A 143 -2.89 -12.99 -7.68
C TYR A 143 -2.51 -13.13 -9.16
N HIS A 144 -2.07 -14.32 -9.56
CA HIS A 144 -1.82 -14.65 -10.95
C HIS A 144 -2.00 -16.15 -11.20
N ASN A 145 -2.80 -16.51 -12.19
CA ASN A 145 -2.99 -17.89 -12.67
C ASN A 145 -3.19 -18.93 -11.55
N GLY A 146 -4.12 -18.68 -10.62
CA GLY A 146 -4.43 -19.62 -9.54
C GLY A 146 -3.45 -19.64 -8.38
N ALA A 147 -2.50 -18.72 -8.34
CA ALA A 147 -1.54 -18.57 -7.25
C ALA A 147 -1.58 -17.18 -6.63
N VAL A 148 -1.38 -17.11 -5.31
CA VAL A 148 -1.17 -15.89 -4.55
C VAL A 148 0.32 -15.72 -4.30
N TYR A 149 0.85 -14.56 -4.65
CA TYR A 149 2.25 -14.20 -4.47
C TYR A 149 2.37 -13.21 -3.31
N MET A 150 3.28 -13.46 -2.39
CA MET A 150 3.65 -12.57 -1.31
C MET A 150 5.17 -12.46 -1.24
N MET A 151 5.68 -11.25 -1.08
CA MET A 151 7.08 -11.00 -0.70
C MET A 151 7.11 -10.77 0.81
N ALA A 152 7.65 -11.72 1.56
CA ALA A 152 7.73 -11.64 3.01
C ALA A 152 8.76 -10.60 3.47
N SER A 153 8.71 -10.23 4.74
CA SER A 153 9.54 -9.18 5.32
C SER A 153 11.04 -9.44 5.22
N ASP A 154 11.47 -10.72 5.10
CA ASP A 154 12.87 -11.09 4.84
C ASP A 154 13.23 -11.08 3.35
N CYS A 155 12.38 -10.52 2.50
CA CYS A 155 12.44 -10.55 1.05
C CYS A 155 12.18 -11.92 0.42
N SER A 156 11.86 -12.97 1.16
CA SER A 156 11.49 -14.25 0.55
C SER A 156 10.19 -14.12 -0.24
N ILE A 157 10.11 -14.80 -1.38
CA ILE A 157 8.90 -14.83 -2.20
C ILE A 157 8.19 -16.14 -1.97
N HIS A 158 6.93 -16.07 -1.59
CA HIS A 158 6.05 -17.21 -1.38
C HIS A 158 4.99 -17.24 -2.47
N VAL A 159 4.97 -18.32 -3.25
CA VAL A 159 3.94 -18.62 -4.25
C VAL A 159 3.03 -19.67 -3.64
N ILE A 160 1.77 -19.31 -3.44
CA ILE A 160 0.79 -20.09 -2.67
C ILE A 160 -0.37 -20.46 -3.60
N ASP A 161 -0.74 -21.73 -3.65
CA ASP A 161 -1.92 -22.18 -4.38
C ASP A 161 -3.19 -21.51 -3.82
N ALA A 162 -3.89 -20.81 -4.66
CA ALA A 162 -5.03 -19.97 -4.25
C ALA A 162 -6.23 -20.79 -3.73
N VAL A 163 -6.35 -22.05 -4.12
CA VAL A 163 -7.45 -22.94 -3.71
C VAL A 163 -7.17 -23.61 -2.38
N SER A 164 -5.95 -24.16 -2.23
CA SER A 164 -5.60 -25.00 -1.08
C SER A 164 -4.79 -24.28 0.01
N GLY A 165 -4.19 -23.10 -0.28
CA GLY A 165 -3.28 -22.40 0.62
C GLY A 165 -1.91 -23.09 0.80
N ARG A 166 -1.60 -24.11 0.00
CA ARG A 166 -0.30 -24.79 0.08
C ARG A 166 0.77 -24.00 -0.66
N PRO A 167 2.00 -23.92 -0.11
CA PRO A 167 3.09 -23.31 -0.84
C PRO A 167 3.45 -24.14 -2.07
N MET A 168 3.45 -23.52 -3.23
CA MET A 168 3.91 -24.10 -4.50
C MET A 168 5.41 -23.91 -4.67
N GLN A 169 5.90 -22.72 -4.27
CA GLN A 169 7.31 -22.37 -4.34
C GLN A 169 7.66 -21.35 -3.26
N VAL A 170 8.86 -21.47 -2.71
CA VAL A 170 9.46 -20.48 -1.78
C VAL A 170 10.86 -20.15 -2.29
N VAL A 171 11.10 -18.87 -2.52
CA VAL A 171 12.40 -18.33 -2.96
C VAL A 171 13.02 -17.58 -1.80
N SER A 172 14.26 -17.87 -1.45
CA SER A 172 14.93 -17.25 -0.30
C SER A 172 15.11 -15.75 -0.47
N GLY A 173 14.98 -15.01 0.63
CA GLY A 173 15.21 -13.56 0.63
C GLY A 173 16.65 -13.17 0.26
N GLU A 174 17.62 -14.02 0.53
CA GLU A 174 19.01 -13.81 0.10
C GLU A 174 19.13 -13.77 -1.43
N LYS A 175 18.41 -14.65 -2.13
CA LYS A 175 18.38 -14.63 -3.61
C LYS A 175 17.81 -13.34 -4.17
N ILE A 176 16.86 -12.73 -3.47
CA ILE A 176 16.14 -11.52 -3.92
C ILE A 176 16.87 -10.24 -3.47
N CYS A 177 17.17 -10.12 -2.19
CA CYS A 177 17.73 -8.92 -1.55
C CYS A 177 19.22 -9.07 -1.15
N GLY A 178 19.83 -10.24 -1.35
CA GLY A 178 21.25 -10.46 -1.07
C GLY A 178 22.12 -9.83 -2.15
N ILE A 179 22.35 -8.51 -2.06
CA ILE A 179 23.18 -7.77 -3.02
C ILE A 179 24.61 -7.78 -2.54
N PRO A 180 25.57 -8.36 -3.31
CA PRO A 180 26.98 -8.39 -2.92
C PRO A 180 27.52 -6.99 -2.62
N GLY A 181 28.30 -6.86 -1.54
CA GLY A 181 28.90 -5.58 -1.11
C GLY A 181 27.91 -4.58 -0.51
N ASN A 182 26.63 -4.91 -0.43
CA ASN A 182 25.65 -4.06 0.21
C ASN A 182 25.49 -4.42 1.70
N THR A 183 25.75 -3.44 2.57
CA THR A 183 25.61 -3.58 4.03
C THR A 183 24.29 -3.05 4.57
N GLY A 184 23.41 -2.57 3.66
CA GLY A 184 22.12 -2.01 4.02
C GLY A 184 21.08 -3.07 4.36
N TYR A 185 20.03 -2.62 5.01
CA TYR A 185 18.90 -3.45 5.39
C TYR A 185 17.79 -3.37 4.35
N TYR A 186 17.22 -4.53 4.00
CA TYR A 186 16.07 -4.64 3.12
C TYR A 186 14.94 -5.37 3.81
N TRP A 187 13.72 -5.05 3.41
CA TRP A 187 12.54 -5.84 3.73
C TRP A 187 11.53 -5.83 2.58
N GLY A 188 10.78 -6.91 2.49
CA GLY A 188 9.63 -7.03 1.61
C GLY A 188 8.38 -6.45 2.29
N GLU A 189 7.63 -5.63 1.58
CA GLU A 189 6.37 -5.08 2.06
C GLU A 189 5.30 -5.03 0.99
N GLN A 190 5.72 -5.16 -0.26
CA GLN A 190 4.86 -5.11 -1.43
C GLN A 190 4.98 -6.41 -2.23
N ALA A 191 3.86 -6.91 -2.70
CA ALA A 191 3.84 -8.09 -3.54
C ALA A 191 4.65 -7.93 -4.83
N PRO A 192 5.21 -9.02 -5.36
CA PRO A 192 5.73 -9.05 -6.71
C PRO A 192 4.62 -8.76 -7.72
N VAL A 193 4.98 -8.18 -8.87
CA VAL A 193 4.09 -8.04 -10.04
C VAL A 193 4.48 -9.11 -11.04
N VAL A 194 3.52 -9.92 -11.49
CA VAL A 194 3.78 -10.91 -12.55
C VAL A 194 3.38 -10.31 -13.89
N TYR A 195 4.32 -10.32 -14.83
CA TYR A 195 4.10 -9.84 -16.20
C TYR A 195 4.78 -10.76 -17.21
N LYS A 196 4.01 -11.39 -18.08
CA LYS A 196 4.49 -12.44 -18.99
C LYS A 196 5.26 -13.52 -18.19
N ASP A 197 6.48 -13.80 -18.57
CA ASP A 197 7.35 -14.80 -17.93
C ASP A 197 8.24 -14.20 -16.83
N LEU A 198 7.88 -13.04 -16.27
CA LEU A 198 8.66 -12.31 -15.27
C LEU A 198 7.91 -12.12 -13.96
N VAL A 199 8.65 -12.24 -12.87
CA VAL A 199 8.27 -11.81 -11.51
C VAL A 199 9.07 -10.56 -11.19
N ILE A 200 8.41 -9.42 -11.11
CA ILE A 200 9.03 -8.11 -10.91
C ILE A 200 8.89 -7.72 -9.45
N VAL A 201 10.00 -7.49 -8.79
CA VAL A 201 10.08 -7.20 -7.35
C VAL A 201 10.76 -5.86 -7.10
N ARG A 202 10.50 -5.33 -5.93
CA ARG A 202 11.18 -4.20 -5.35
C ARG A 202 11.31 -4.40 -3.84
N ALA A 203 12.32 -3.81 -3.24
CA ALA A 203 12.51 -3.91 -1.79
C ALA A 203 12.57 -2.53 -1.15
N SER A 204 12.07 -2.45 0.07
CA SER A 204 12.16 -1.25 0.89
C SER A 204 13.48 -1.22 1.66
N THR A 205 14.05 -0.04 1.81
CA THR A 205 15.30 0.19 2.56
C THR A 205 15.26 1.48 3.39
N ALA A 206 14.30 2.36 3.16
CA ALA A 206 13.91 3.58 3.90
C ALA A 206 15.03 4.31 4.65
N GLY A 207 16.20 4.44 4.06
CA GLY A 207 17.29 5.22 4.67
C GLY A 207 18.25 4.44 5.55
N PHE A 208 18.14 3.11 5.62
CA PHE A 208 19.09 2.27 6.37
C PHE A 208 20.31 1.83 5.55
N GLY A 209 20.69 2.61 4.52
CA GLY A 209 21.90 2.40 3.74
C GLY A 209 21.82 1.31 2.68
N GLY A 210 20.66 0.71 2.46
CA GLY A 210 20.42 -0.18 1.33
C GLY A 210 20.28 0.60 0.03
N ARG A 211 20.64 -0.03 -1.10
CA ARG A 211 20.40 0.51 -2.44
C ARG A 211 19.01 0.16 -2.92
N GLY A 212 18.15 1.15 -3.17
CA GLY A 212 16.86 0.91 -3.81
C GLY A 212 17.01 0.23 -5.17
N PHE A 213 16.12 -0.73 -5.48
CA PHE A 213 16.15 -1.42 -6.77
C PHE A 213 14.76 -1.89 -7.20
N ILE A 214 14.60 -2.06 -8.52
CA ILE A 214 13.56 -2.90 -9.13
C ILE A 214 14.30 -4.03 -9.84
N ALA A 215 13.82 -5.26 -9.70
CA ALA A 215 14.40 -6.42 -10.37
C ALA A 215 13.33 -7.31 -10.98
N ALA A 216 13.64 -7.93 -12.11
CA ALA A 216 12.83 -8.97 -12.71
C ALA A 216 13.55 -10.32 -12.65
N TYR A 217 12.82 -11.32 -12.28
CA TYR A 217 13.25 -12.71 -12.24
C TYR A 217 12.39 -13.53 -13.19
N SER A 218 12.96 -14.58 -13.76
CA SER A 218 12.21 -15.55 -14.55
C SER A 218 11.12 -16.21 -13.70
N LEU A 219 9.88 -16.22 -14.18
CA LEU A 219 8.77 -16.91 -13.52
C LEU A 219 9.00 -18.42 -13.38
N LYS A 220 9.85 -19.00 -14.27
CA LYS A 220 10.12 -20.44 -14.31
C LYS A 220 11.01 -20.92 -13.15
N ASP A 221 12.08 -20.18 -12.84
CA ASP A 221 13.15 -20.65 -11.93
C ASP A 221 13.70 -19.56 -11.00
N PHE A 222 13.13 -18.36 -11.07
CA PHE A 222 13.60 -17.18 -10.36
C PHE A 222 15.08 -16.82 -10.61
N SER A 223 15.63 -17.18 -11.78
CA SER A 223 16.90 -16.61 -12.22
C SER A 223 16.76 -15.11 -12.48
N LEU A 224 17.79 -14.32 -12.12
CA LEU A 224 17.79 -12.89 -12.36
C LEU A 224 17.81 -12.60 -13.86
N VAL A 225 16.83 -11.83 -14.35
CA VAL A 225 16.80 -11.33 -15.72
C VAL A 225 17.46 -9.95 -15.79
N TRP A 226 17.00 -9.02 -14.95
CA TRP A 226 17.60 -7.71 -14.79
C TRP A 226 17.32 -7.14 -13.41
N ARG A 227 18.22 -6.23 -12.94
CA ARG A 227 18.06 -5.40 -11.75
C ARG A 227 18.53 -3.99 -12.03
N TRP A 228 17.65 -3.03 -11.92
CA TRP A 228 17.94 -1.61 -11.98
C TRP A 228 18.12 -1.05 -10.58
N TYR A 229 19.12 -0.20 -10.39
CA TYR A 229 19.39 0.45 -9.11
C TYR A 229 19.01 1.92 -9.15
N SER A 230 18.36 2.41 -8.08
CA SER A 230 17.95 3.81 -7.93
C SER A 230 19.04 4.71 -7.35
N VAL A 231 20.10 4.15 -6.78
CA VAL A 231 21.23 4.88 -6.19
C VAL A 231 22.55 4.17 -6.49
N PRO A 232 23.71 4.88 -6.46
CA PRO A 232 25.01 4.28 -6.72
C PRO A 232 25.43 3.28 -5.64
N PRO A 233 26.51 2.52 -5.84
CA PRO A 233 27.10 1.68 -4.80
C PRO A 233 27.63 2.52 -3.64
N VAL A 234 27.85 1.87 -2.50
CA VAL A 234 28.57 2.44 -1.36
C VAL A 234 29.96 2.91 -1.82
N GLY A 235 30.35 4.10 -1.39
CA GLY A 235 31.56 4.75 -1.88
C GLY A 235 31.36 5.64 -3.11
N GLY A 236 30.15 5.63 -3.69
CA GLY A 236 29.76 6.46 -4.83
C GLY A 236 30.17 5.86 -6.20
N ASP A 237 29.75 6.54 -7.22
CA ASP A 237 30.15 6.34 -8.61
C ASP A 237 30.24 7.74 -9.25
N PRO A 238 31.43 8.23 -9.63
CA PRO A 238 31.61 9.58 -10.15
C PRO A 238 30.84 9.88 -11.44
N GLU A 239 30.43 8.84 -12.18
CA GLU A 239 29.70 8.96 -13.45
C GLU A 239 28.22 8.61 -13.29
N TRP A 240 27.71 8.49 -12.05
CA TRP A 240 26.32 8.06 -11.79
C TRP A 240 25.26 8.97 -12.43
N ASP A 241 25.57 10.23 -12.57
CA ASP A 241 24.73 11.25 -13.17
C ASP A 241 24.58 11.12 -14.69
N THR A 242 25.50 10.40 -15.35
CA THR A 242 25.52 10.22 -16.81
C THR A 242 25.03 8.84 -17.27
N LYS A 243 24.82 7.92 -16.33
CA LYS A 243 24.42 6.54 -16.63
C LYS A 243 23.45 5.97 -15.60
N TYR A 244 22.60 5.05 -16.02
CA TYR A 244 21.94 4.10 -15.13
C TYR A 244 22.63 2.74 -15.21
N VAL A 245 22.51 1.94 -14.18
CA VAL A 245 23.17 0.64 -14.06
C VAL A 245 22.15 -0.47 -13.96
N LEU A 246 22.33 -1.49 -14.79
CA LEU A 246 21.57 -2.73 -14.80
C LEU A 246 22.49 -3.92 -14.53
N GLU A 247 22.15 -4.69 -13.51
CA GLU A 247 22.68 -6.03 -13.31
C GLU A 247 21.81 -7.02 -14.09
N THR A 248 22.41 -7.95 -14.82
CA THR A 248 21.69 -8.98 -15.57
C THR A 248 22.32 -10.35 -15.31
N GLY A 249 21.64 -11.41 -15.70
CA GLY A 249 22.21 -12.76 -15.63
C GLY A 249 23.51 -12.95 -16.42
N ALA A 250 23.79 -12.05 -17.40
CA ALA A 250 25.01 -12.06 -18.22
C ALA A 250 26.09 -11.05 -17.74
N GLY A 251 25.83 -10.29 -16.69
CA GLY A 251 26.73 -9.27 -16.15
C GLY A 251 26.09 -7.89 -16.01
N VAL A 252 26.92 -6.86 -15.88
CA VAL A 252 26.46 -5.47 -15.70
C VAL A 252 26.47 -4.74 -17.03
N ARG A 253 25.41 -4.00 -17.34
CA ARG A 253 25.32 -3.06 -18.45
C ARG A 253 24.87 -1.69 -17.98
N THR A 254 25.13 -0.67 -18.76
CA THR A 254 24.72 0.70 -18.48
C THR A 254 23.97 1.28 -19.68
N GLY A 255 23.21 2.34 -19.43
CA GLY A 255 22.57 3.12 -20.46
C GLY A 255 22.55 4.61 -20.10
N THR A 256 22.22 5.45 -21.05
CA THR A 256 22.14 6.90 -20.84
C THR A 256 20.75 7.27 -20.31
N PRO A 257 20.67 7.93 -19.15
CA PRO A 257 19.40 8.37 -18.59
C PRO A 257 18.79 9.53 -19.40
N LYS A 258 17.47 9.59 -19.41
CA LYS A 258 16.71 10.74 -19.93
C LYS A 258 15.86 11.31 -18.81
N GLY A 259 15.99 12.58 -18.51
CA GLY A 259 15.24 13.21 -17.43
C GLY A 259 15.32 14.73 -17.42
N ASN A 260 14.82 15.31 -16.34
CA ASN A 260 14.69 16.76 -16.17
C ASN A 260 15.87 17.43 -15.44
N ILE A 261 16.94 16.67 -15.13
CA ILE A 261 18.13 17.19 -14.43
C ILE A 261 19.35 17.02 -15.33
N LYS A 262 20.16 18.06 -15.43
CA LYS A 262 21.47 17.99 -16.09
C LYS A 262 22.45 17.14 -15.29
N PRO A 263 23.41 16.50 -15.97
CA PRO A 263 24.50 15.81 -15.31
C PRO A 263 25.23 16.71 -14.30
N TYR A 264 25.50 16.17 -13.13
CA TYR A 264 26.26 16.82 -12.06
C TYR A 264 27.39 15.90 -11.60
N PRO A 265 28.65 16.20 -11.98
CA PRO A 265 29.78 15.34 -11.66
C PRO A 265 29.89 15.05 -10.17
N ASN A 266 30.11 13.78 -9.83
CA ASN A 266 30.19 13.31 -8.46
C ASN A 266 28.91 13.59 -7.63
N ASP A 267 27.73 13.38 -8.23
CA ASP A 267 26.40 13.62 -7.69
C ASP A 267 26.22 13.18 -6.21
N TRP A 268 26.77 12.04 -5.87
CA TRP A 268 26.63 11.45 -4.53
C TRP A 268 27.83 11.65 -3.61
N GLY A 269 28.92 12.20 -4.10
CA GLY A 269 30.19 12.20 -3.36
C GLY A 269 30.74 10.78 -3.17
N ALA A 270 31.82 10.68 -2.41
CA ALA A 270 32.49 9.42 -2.08
C ALA A 270 32.37 9.15 -0.59
N ASN A 271 31.27 8.56 -0.12
CA ASN A 271 31.08 8.23 1.27
C ASN A 271 30.44 6.85 1.48
N ASN A 272 30.64 6.27 2.65
CA ASN A 272 30.15 4.93 2.99
C ASN A 272 28.68 4.91 3.47
N LEU A 273 28.03 6.08 3.54
CA LEU A 273 26.66 6.21 4.03
C LEU A 273 25.63 6.25 2.88
N ILE A 274 26.09 6.20 1.62
CA ILE A 274 25.21 6.21 0.44
C ILE A 274 24.20 5.06 0.50
N GLY A 275 22.95 5.41 0.22
CA GLY A 275 21.84 4.49 0.14
C GLY A 275 20.52 5.21 -0.10
N GLY A 276 19.41 4.56 0.22
CA GLY A 276 18.08 5.10 0.00
C GLY A 276 17.51 4.75 -1.37
N GLY A 277 16.66 5.63 -1.90
CA GLY A 277 15.96 5.38 -3.16
C GLY A 277 15.02 4.18 -3.10
N ALA A 278 14.44 3.92 -1.95
CA ALA A 278 13.50 2.81 -1.74
C ALA A 278 12.28 2.93 -2.67
N LEU A 279 11.77 1.80 -3.11
CA LEU A 279 10.58 1.72 -3.97
C LEU A 279 9.46 1.01 -3.19
N TRP A 280 8.91 1.69 -2.22
CA TRP A 280 7.90 1.18 -1.30
C TRP A 280 6.46 1.36 -1.79
N GLY A 281 6.25 2.08 -2.88
CA GLY A 281 4.95 2.26 -3.51
C GLY A 281 4.52 1.11 -4.43
N LEU A 282 3.28 1.13 -4.93
CA LEU A 282 2.80 0.20 -5.95
C LEU A 282 3.40 0.54 -7.31
N LEU A 283 3.82 -0.49 -8.06
CA LEU A 283 4.20 -0.34 -9.46
C LEU A 283 2.93 -0.23 -10.32
N ALA A 284 2.89 0.72 -11.25
CA ALA A 284 1.92 0.69 -12.35
C ALA A 284 2.54 0.01 -13.57
N LEU A 285 1.74 -0.74 -14.30
CA LEU A 285 2.17 -1.46 -15.49
C LEU A 285 1.28 -1.10 -16.68
N ASP A 286 1.89 -0.60 -17.73
CA ASP A 286 1.29 -0.57 -19.06
C ASP A 286 1.61 -1.88 -19.78
N GLU A 287 0.65 -2.79 -19.79
CA GLU A 287 0.85 -4.12 -20.41
C GLU A 287 1.01 -4.04 -21.92
N GLN A 288 0.42 -3.05 -22.58
CA GLN A 288 0.48 -2.89 -24.03
C GLN A 288 1.86 -2.44 -24.47
N GLU A 289 2.42 -1.45 -23.78
CA GLU A 289 3.74 -0.90 -24.08
C GLU A 289 4.87 -1.65 -23.37
N GLY A 290 4.55 -2.48 -22.38
CA GLY A 290 5.55 -3.19 -21.56
C GLY A 290 6.38 -2.24 -20.71
N ILE A 291 5.75 -1.22 -20.12
CA ILE A 291 6.43 -0.19 -19.32
C ILE A 291 5.94 -0.24 -17.87
N ILE A 292 6.89 -0.24 -16.94
CA ILE A 292 6.65 -0.10 -15.50
C ILE A 292 6.87 1.36 -15.11
N TYR A 293 5.99 1.88 -14.27
CA TYR A 293 6.12 3.20 -13.65
C TYR A 293 6.22 3.05 -12.14
N ALA A 294 7.15 3.77 -11.53
CA ALA A 294 7.41 3.72 -10.10
C ALA A 294 7.75 5.09 -9.52
N THR A 295 7.57 5.23 -8.23
CA THR A 295 8.09 6.35 -7.44
C THR A 295 9.33 5.89 -6.68
N VAL A 296 10.35 6.73 -6.64
CA VAL A 296 11.62 6.48 -5.95
C VAL A 296 11.69 7.39 -4.73
N GLY A 297 11.91 6.78 -3.57
CA GLY A 297 11.97 7.45 -2.28
C GLY A 297 13.19 8.35 -2.08
N GLN A 298 13.34 8.81 -0.84
CA GLN A 298 14.38 9.74 -0.43
C GLN A 298 15.79 9.15 -0.52
N PRO A 299 16.82 10.03 -0.63
CA PRO A 299 18.21 9.62 -0.52
C PRO A 299 18.57 9.26 0.93
N SER A 300 19.66 8.53 1.14
CA SER A 300 20.25 8.26 2.44
C SER A 300 21.72 8.73 2.48
N PRO A 301 22.16 9.37 3.57
CA PRO A 301 21.41 9.77 4.78
C PRO A 301 20.29 10.79 4.48
N VAL A 302 19.09 10.54 5.02
CA VAL A 302 17.89 11.33 4.65
C VAL A 302 18.06 12.81 4.98
N TYR A 303 18.44 13.10 6.22
CA TYR A 303 18.51 14.45 6.77
C TYR A 303 19.95 15.01 6.86
N ASP A 304 20.89 14.44 6.10
CA ASP A 304 22.27 14.96 6.04
C ASP A 304 22.68 15.21 4.59
N ALA A 305 22.16 16.30 4.04
CA ALA A 305 22.38 16.66 2.65
C ALA A 305 23.84 17.04 2.36
N ALA A 306 24.59 17.50 3.35
CA ALA A 306 26.00 17.86 3.18
C ALA A 306 26.89 16.68 2.76
N LEU A 307 26.47 15.43 3.06
CA LEU A 307 27.19 14.22 2.68
C LEU A 307 26.95 13.78 1.23
N ARG A 308 26.06 14.42 0.49
CA ARG A 308 25.65 14.04 -0.86
C ARG A 308 25.47 15.28 -1.74
N PRO A 309 26.54 15.77 -2.36
CA PRO A 309 26.66 17.15 -2.87
C PRO A 309 25.77 17.52 -4.06
N GLY A 310 25.31 16.55 -4.84
CA GLY A 310 24.53 16.81 -6.05
C GLY A 310 23.03 16.60 -5.91
N PRO A 311 22.30 16.50 -7.03
CA PRO A 311 20.88 16.24 -7.10
C PRO A 311 20.44 14.91 -6.47
N ASN A 312 21.32 13.94 -6.37
CA ASN A 312 21.15 12.57 -5.83
C ASN A 312 20.19 11.71 -6.68
N LEU A 313 20.51 11.62 -7.98
CA LEU A 313 19.79 10.79 -8.92
C LEU A 313 19.88 9.29 -8.53
N TYR A 314 18.79 8.52 -8.59
CA TYR A 314 17.43 8.81 -9.08
C TYR A 314 16.43 8.92 -7.91
N THR A 315 16.85 9.37 -6.73
CA THR A 315 15.95 9.57 -5.59
C THR A 315 14.98 10.70 -5.85
N MET A 316 13.90 10.78 -5.07
CA MET A 316 12.85 11.81 -5.19
C MET A 316 12.26 11.91 -6.60
N SER A 317 12.17 10.78 -7.31
CA SER A 317 11.82 10.75 -8.74
C SER A 317 10.61 9.87 -9.04
N ILE A 318 9.99 10.16 -10.18
CA ILE A 318 9.08 9.27 -10.88
C ILE A 318 9.89 8.69 -12.04
N VAL A 319 9.82 7.36 -12.23
CA VAL A 319 10.61 6.66 -13.25
C VAL A 319 9.75 5.77 -14.12
N ALA A 320 10.14 5.60 -15.37
CA ALA A 320 9.58 4.61 -16.29
C ALA A 320 10.69 3.67 -16.77
N LEU A 321 10.44 2.36 -16.64
CA LEU A 321 11.38 1.32 -17.07
C LEU A 321 10.70 0.37 -18.06
N ASN A 322 11.47 -0.14 -19.00
CA ASN A 322 11.02 -1.26 -19.82
C ASN A 322 10.90 -2.52 -18.94
N ALA A 323 9.71 -3.09 -18.88
CA ALA A 323 9.42 -4.24 -18.01
C ALA A 323 10.22 -5.50 -18.36
N LEU A 324 10.58 -5.69 -19.65
CA LEU A 324 11.29 -6.87 -20.12
C LEU A 324 12.80 -6.75 -19.96
N THR A 325 13.35 -5.54 -20.12
CA THR A 325 14.80 -5.32 -20.20
C THR A 325 15.38 -4.56 -19.01
N GLY A 326 14.54 -3.88 -18.20
CA GLY A 326 14.95 -3.03 -17.10
C GLY A 326 15.52 -1.67 -17.52
N ASP A 327 15.55 -1.37 -18.81
CA ASP A 327 16.08 -0.10 -19.29
C ASP A 327 15.27 1.07 -18.76
N LEU A 328 15.98 2.08 -18.19
CA LEU A 328 15.37 3.34 -17.77
C LEU A 328 15.00 4.16 -19.01
N ILE A 329 13.71 4.32 -19.26
CA ILE A 329 13.19 5.08 -20.41
C ILE A 329 13.28 6.57 -20.12
N TRP A 330 12.78 6.97 -18.95
CA TRP A 330 12.88 8.34 -18.46
C TRP A 330 12.74 8.40 -16.93
N TYR A 331 13.19 9.52 -16.36
CA TYR A 331 12.94 9.91 -14.98
C TYR A 331 12.49 11.38 -14.90
N TYR A 332 11.73 11.70 -13.86
CA TYR A 332 11.40 13.07 -13.48
C TYR A 332 11.67 13.24 -11.98
N GLN A 333 12.73 13.97 -11.65
CA GLN A 333 13.07 14.27 -10.25
C GLN A 333 12.27 15.47 -9.76
N THR A 334 11.54 15.28 -8.66
CA THR A 334 10.63 16.28 -8.09
C THR A 334 11.34 17.25 -7.16
N ILE A 335 12.37 16.77 -6.46
CA ILE A 335 13.15 17.57 -5.48
C ILE A 335 14.62 17.14 -5.59
N PRO A 336 15.44 17.84 -6.42
CA PRO A 336 16.89 17.64 -6.40
C PRO A 336 17.48 18.05 -5.05
N HIS A 337 18.50 17.34 -4.59
CA HIS A 337 19.20 17.62 -3.34
C HIS A 337 18.24 17.81 -2.15
N SER A 338 17.33 16.85 -1.95
CA SER A 338 16.31 16.97 -0.91
C SER A 338 16.92 17.01 0.50
N LEU A 339 16.47 17.94 1.32
CA LEU A 339 16.89 18.08 2.72
C LEU A 339 16.00 17.26 3.68
N VAL A 340 14.85 16.78 3.20
CA VAL A 340 13.82 16.12 4.00
C VAL A 340 13.10 15.02 3.21
N ALA A 341 12.39 14.12 3.91
CA ALA A 341 11.67 13.00 3.32
C ALA A 341 10.24 13.41 2.91
N VAL A 342 10.10 14.09 1.77
CA VAL A 342 8.81 14.49 1.19
C VAL A 342 8.67 14.05 -0.27
N GLU A 343 9.14 12.84 -0.53
CA GLU A 343 9.23 12.19 -1.83
C GLU A 343 7.88 11.97 -2.51
N PRO A 344 7.83 11.73 -3.85
CA PRO A 344 6.67 11.14 -4.49
C PRO A 344 6.44 9.74 -3.90
N GLY A 345 5.19 9.50 -3.48
CA GLY A 345 4.90 8.37 -2.61
C GLY A 345 4.24 7.19 -3.32
N TRP A 346 3.30 6.65 -2.69
CA TRP A 346 2.55 5.39 -2.71
C TRP A 346 2.31 4.71 -4.07
N SER A 347 2.01 5.44 -5.15
CA SER A 347 1.75 4.84 -6.45
C SER A 347 1.82 5.85 -7.58
N VAL A 348 2.08 5.34 -8.78
CA VAL A 348 1.77 6.03 -10.03
C VAL A 348 0.42 5.51 -10.52
N VAL A 349 -0.46 6.42 -10.95
CA VAL A 349 -1.71 6.08 -11.64
C VAL A 349 -1.52 6.31 -13.13
N LEU A 350 -1.86 5.33 -13.95
CA LEU A 350 -1.88 5.49 -15.40
C LEU A 350 -3.30 5.78 -15.88
N ALA A 351 -3.44 6.78 -16.74
CA ALA A 351 -4.73 7.17 -17.29
C ALA A 351 -4.61 7.65 -18.73
N ASP A 352 -5.66 7.39 -19.49
CA ASP A 352 -5.86 8.02 -20.79
C ASP A 352 -6.76 9.23 -20.59
N VAL A 353 -6.26 10.44 -20.87
CA VAL A 353 -6.91 11.71 -20.57
C VAL A 353 -6.92 12.62 -21.80
N GLU A 354 -8.05 13.23 -22.09
CA GLU A 354 -8.14 14.26 -23.12
C GLU A 354 -7.61 15.58 -22.60
N ILE A 355 -6.47 16.05 -23.12
CA ILE A 355 -5.81 17.29 -22.71
C ILE A 355 -5.52 18.12 -23.96
N GLY A 356 -6.06 19.33 -24.01
CA GLY A 356 -5.90 20.22 -25.15
C GLY A 356 -6.49 19.67 -26.47
N GLY A 357 -7.56 18.87 -26.39
CA GLY A 357 -8.23 18.25 -27.53
C GLY A 357 -7.52 16.99 -28.08
N ALA A 358 -6.50 16.47 -27.40
CA ALA A 358 -5.81 15.23 -27.76
C ALA A 358 -5.86 14.22 -26.61
N LEU A 359 -6.13 12.95 -26.93
CA LEU A 359 -6.04 11.85 -25.98
C LEU A 359 -4.57 11.59 -25.68
N ARG A 360 -4.18 11.68 -24.40
CA ARG A 360 -2.82 11.46 -23.91
C ARG A 360 -2.81 10.40 -22.83
N LYS A 361 -1.90 9.45 -22.92
CA LYS A 361 -1.59 8.56 -21.81
C LYS A 361 -0.69 9.30 -20.83
N VAL A 362 -1.12 9.41 -19.59
CA VAL A 362 -0.39 10.14 -18.53
C VAL A 362 -0.05 9.24 -17.36
N ALA A 363 1.11 9.53 -16.75
CA ALA A 363 1.53 8.97 -15.47
C ALA A 363 1.30 10.05 -14.39
N ILE A 364 0.45 9.75 -13.42
CA ILE A 364 0.06 10.68 -12.36
C ILE A 364 0.69 10.21 -11.06
N ALA A 365 1.46 11.05 -10.40
CA ALA A 365 2.02 10.78 -9.08
C ALA A 365 1.72 11.93 -8.12
N ALA A 366 1.34 11.57 -6.89
CA ALA A 366 1.13 12.52 -5.82
C ALA A 366 2.24 12.39 -4.78
N ALA A 367 2.75 13.50 -4.25
CA ALA A 367 3.91 13.54 -3.39
C ALA A 367 3.59 14.02 -1.97
N LYS A 368 4.41 13.61 -1.01
CA LYS A 368 4.40 14.11 0.37
C LYS A 368 4.64 15.63 0.44
N SER A 369 5.21 16.22 -0.60
CA SER A 369 5.34 17.68 -0.76
C SER A 369 4.02 18.40 -1.10
N ASP A 370 2.89 17.69 -1.17
CA ASP A 370 1.57 18.19 -1.60
C ASP A 370 1.52 18.63 -3.07
N TYR A 371 2.42 18.12 -3.90
CA TYR A 371 2.35 18.33 -5.34
C TYR A 371 1.85 17.08 -6.06
N ILE A 372 1.05 17.31 -7.10
CA ILE A 372 0.59 16.29 -8.02
C ILE A 372 1.25 16.55 -9.37
N TYR A 373 1.90 15.53 -9.88
CA TYR A 373 2.61 15.52 -11.16
C TYR A 373 1.77 14.76 -12.18
N VAL A 374 1.44 15.39 -13.30
CA VAL A 374 0.81 14.76 -14.44
C VAL A 374 1.81 14.81 -15.58
N LEU A 375 2.43 13.67 -15.84
CA LEU A 375 3.50 13.53 -16.82
C LEU A 375 2.99 12.77 -18.04
N ASP A 376 3.44 13.15 -19.23
CA ASP A 376 3.27 12.34 -20.43
C ASP A 376 3.95 10.98 -20.21
N ALA A 377 3.20 9.90 -20.29
CA ALA A 377 3.68 8.56 -19.92
C ALA A 377 4.85 8.08 -20.80
N LYS A 378 4.92 8.54 -22.06
CA LYS A 378 5.97 8.15 -22.99
C LYS A 378 7.29 8.90 -22.78
N THR A 379 7.21 10.18 -22.38
CA THR A 379 8.37 11.08 -22.36
C THR A 379 8.77 11.55 -20.97
N GLY A 380 7.92 11.40 -19.95
CA GLY A 380 8.16 11.92 -18.60
C GLY A 380 8.05 13.44 -18.49
N GLN A 381 7.68 14.14 -19.56
CA GLN A 381 7.53 15.60 -19.52
C GLN A 381 6.23 15.99 -18.83
N PRO A 382 6.23 17.04 -17.99
CA PRO A 382 4.99 17.57 -17.41
C PRO A 382 4.03 18.04 -18.49
N VAL A 383 2.78 17.61 -18.40
CA VAL A 383 1.73 18.05 -19.34
C VAL A 383 1.35 19.52 -19.05
N TYR A 384 1.42 19.90 -17.79
CA TYR A 384 1.29 21.26 -17.28
C TYR A 384 2.07 21.36 -15.95
N PRO A 385 2.29 22.57 -15.38
CA PRO A 385 3.01 22.72 -14.12
C PRO A 385 2.40 21.88 -12.99
N PRO A 386 3.21 21.32 -12.07
CA PRO A 386 2.73 20.50 -10.96
C PRO A 386 1.64 21.22 -10.15
N ILE A 387 0.58 20.50 -9.81
CA ILE A 387 -0.59 21.02 -9.09
C ILE A 387 -0.27 21.03 -7.60
N LYS A 388 -0.30 22.20 -6.95
CA LYS A 388 -0.19 22.31 -5.49
C LYS A 388 -1.55 22.12 -4.85
N ILE A 389 -1.63 21.18 -3.91
CA ILE A 389 -2.79 20.95 -3.03
C ILE A 389 -2.37 21.16 -1.55
N GLY A 390 -3.27 20.93 -0.61
CA GLY A 390 -2.97 21.08 0.81
C GLY A 390 -2.72 22.52 1.23
N GLY A 391 -2.07 22.67 2.37
CA GLY A 391 -1.71 23.99 2.93
C GLY A 391 -0.47 24.61 2.27
N PRO A 392 -0.09 25.82 2.69
CA PRO A 392 1.14 26.45 2.22
C PRO A 392 2.36 25.61 2.63
N ALA A 393 3.30 25.43 1.69
CA ALA A 393 4.59 24.84 2.00
C ALA A 393 5.39 25.77 2.93
N GLN A 394 6.04 25.17 3.94
CA GLN A 394 6.86 25.92 4.89
C GLN A 394 8.23 25.22 5.01
N ASN A 395 9.31 25.98 4.83
CA ASN A 395 10.69 25.50 4.93
C ASN A 395 10.97 24.24 4.08
N LEU A 396 10.31 24.10 2.93
CA LEU A 396 10.66 23.11 1.91
C LEU A 396 11.53 23.79 0.85
N HIS A 397 12.67 23.20 0.58
CA HIS A 397 13.66 23.70 -0.40
C HIS A 397 13.69 22.82 -1.64
N ASN A 398 14.10 23.39 -2.76
CA ASN A 398 14.33 22.71 -4.04
C ASN A 398 13.10 21.98 -4.64
N VAL A 399 11.91 22.19 -4.14
CA VAL A 399 10.69 21.56 -4.68
C VAL A 399 10.44 22.10 -6.08
N ASN A 400 10.39 21.20 -7.07
CA ASN A 400 10.25 21.52 -8.49
C ASN A 400 11.32 22.45 -9.05
N ALA A 401 12.50 22.52 -8.42
CA ALA A 401 13.56 23.42 -8.82
C ALA A 401 14.28 23.00 -10.11
N GLY A 402 14.25 21.70 -10.45
CA GLY A 402 15.00 21.20 -11.60
C GLY A 402 16.49 21.58 -11.52
N ASP A 403 17.05 22.05 -12.61
CA ASP A 403 18.45 22.52 -12.67
C ASP A 403 18.74 23.78 -11.85
N ASN A 404 17.72 24.46 -11.34
CA ASN A 404 17.85 25.66 -10.49
C ASN A 404 17.90 25.33 -8.99
N ALA A 405 18.06 24.06 -8.63
CA ALA A 405 18.18 23.64 -7.23
C ALA A 405 19.45 24.26 -6.59
N ASP A 406 19.29 24.75 -5.37
CA ASP A 406 20.43 25.18 -4.56
C ASP A 406 21.08 23.96 -3.91
N LEU A 407 22.17 23.51 -4.50
CA LEU A 407 22.93 22.34 -4.06
C LEU A 407 23.91 22.68 -2.91
N SER A 408 24.04 23.94 -2.53
CA SER A 408 24.89 24.35 -1.40
C SER A 408 24.20 24.25 -0.05
N LEU A 409 22.88 24.00 -0.04
CA LEU A 409 22.11 23.87 1.19
C LEU A 409 22.49 22.61 1.98
N SER A 410 22.62 22.78 3.29
CA SER A 410 22.67 21.66 4.23
C SER A 410 21.40 21.61 5.08
N THR A 411 21.15 20.48 5.71
CA THR A 411 20.02 20.31 6.60
C THR A 411 20.08 21.22 7.84
N ASP A 412 21.24 21.79 8.14
CA ASP A 412 21.42 22.79 9.21
C ASP A 412 20.48 23.99 9.09
N VAL A 413 20.11 24.38 7.84
CA VAL A 413 19.15 25.49 7.62
C VAL A 413 17.77 25.22 8.22
N LEU A 414 17.46 23.95 8.52
CA LEU A 414 16.18 23.49 9.09
C LEU A 414 16.23 23.25 10.60
N VAL A 415 17.42 23.24 11.22
CA VAL A 415 17.55 22.96 12.67
C VAL A 415 16.76 23.97 13.48
N GLY A 416 15.91 23.47 14.38
CA GLY A 416 15.02 24.28 15.20
C GLY A 416 13.78 24.81 14.48
N LYS A 417 13.64 24.58 13.17
CA LYS A 417 12.49 25.04 12.37
C LYS A 417 11.50 23.90 12.13
N THR A 418 10.23 24.27 12.01
CA THR A 418 9.17 23.39 11.54
C THR A 418 9.09 23.48 10.03
N TYR A 419 8.97 22.32 9.35
CA TYR A 419 8.71 22.25 7.90
C TYR A 419 7.37 21.54 7.62
N CYS A 420 6.64 22.00 6.61
CA CYS A 420 5.32 21.53 6.23
C CYS A 420 5.19 21.40 4.70
N PRO A 421 4.57 20.31 4.22
CA PRO A 421 4.28 19.09 4.98
C PRO A 421 5.57 18.41 5.43
N GLY A 422 5.49 17.64 6.53
CA GLY A 422 6.62 16.90 7.08
C GLY A 422 6.78 15.49 6.46
N ALA A 423 7.72 14.71 7.01
CA ALA A 423 8.02 13.36 6.52
C ALA A 423 6.82 12.39 6.56
N GLN A 424 5.85 12.64 7.42
CA GLN A 424 4.58 11.92 7.50
C GLN A 424 3.40 12.82 7.12
N GLY A 425 3.64 13.84 6.32
CA GLY A 425 2.63 14.78 5.83
C GLY A 425 2.44 14.70 4.34
N GLY A 426 1.57 15.55 3.80
CA GLY A 426 1.24 15.56 2.39
C GLY A 426 0.44 14.35 1.95
N VAL A 427 0.65 13.88 0.74
CA VAL A 427 -0.04 12.70 0.22
C VAL A 427 0.65 11.43 0.71
N GLU A 428 0.01 10.76 1.63
CA GLU A 428 0.48 9.56 2.31
C GLU A 428 -0.43 8.34 2.06
N ALA A 429 -1.10 8.30 0.90
CA ALA A 429 -1.97 7.20 0.50
C ALA A 429 -2.12 7.13 -1.03
N PRO A 430 -2.36 5.94 -1.60
CA PRO A 430 -2.66 5.80 -3.02
C PRO A 430 -3.94 6.56 -3.39
N PRO A 431 -3.92 7.40 -4.45
CA PRO A 431 -5.12 8.07 -4.95
C PRO A 431 -6.01 7.14 -5.77
N ALA A 432 -7.24 7.58 -6.05
CA ALA A 432 -8.12 6.94 -7.02
C ALA A 432 -8.31 7.81 -8.26
N TYR A 433 -8.57 7.18 -9.41
CA TYR A 433 -8.85 7.87 -10.66
C TYR A 433 -10.05 7.28 -11.39
N ALA A 434 -10.99 8.13 -11.76
CA ALA A 434 -12.12 7.75 -12.63
C ALA A 434 -12.57 8.93 -13.47
N ASN A 435 -12.85 8.68 -14.74
CA ASN A 435 -13.53 9.62 -15.66
C ASN A 435 -12.87 11.02 -15.73
N GLY A 436 -11.54 11.09 -15.71
CA GLY A 436 -10.79 12.35 -15.76
C GLY A 436 -10.61 13.04 -14.41
N ILE A 437 -11.11 12.46 -13.32
CA ILE A 437 -11.00 13.01 -11.96
C ILE A 437 -10.06 12.14 -11.12
N LEU A 438 -9.09 12.79 -10.49
CA LEU A 438 -8.23 12.21 -9.47
C LEU A 438 -8.79 12.54 -8.08
N TYR A 439 -9.00 11.50 -7.26
CA TYR A 439 -9.39 11.64 -5.86
C TYR A 439 -8.18 11.34 -4.98
N VAL A 440 -7.75 12.31 -4.20
CA VAL A 440 -6.50 12.24 -3.43
C VAL A 440 -6.68 12.85 -2.05
N ALA A 441 -6.17 12.17 -1.03
CA ALA A 441 -6.15 12.68 0.33
C ALA A 441 -4.76 13.18 0.69
N THR A 442 -4.68 14.35 1.32
CA THR A 442 -3.46 14.90 1.91
C THR A 442 -3.66 15.11 3.39
N GLN A 443 -2.61 14.92 4.20
CA GLN A 443 -2.64 15.17 5.62
C GLN A 443 -1.71 16.31 6.02
N ARG A 444 -2.15 17.12 6.97
CA ARG A 444 -1.33 18.17 7.58
C ARG A 444 -0.57 17.57 8.77
N ALA A 445 0.63 17.04 8.52
CA ALA A 445 1.56 16.65 9.56
C ALA A 445 2.88 17.36 9.29
N CYS A 446 3.18 18.38 10.10
CA CYS A 446 4.43 19.14 10.02
C CYS A 446 5.47 18.53 10.96
N HIS A 447 6.73 18.69 10.62
CA HIS A 447 7.83 18.14 11.41
C HIS A 447 8.82 19.22 11.80
N LYS A 448 9.51 19.00 12.93
CA LYS A 448 10.61 19.81 13.40
C LYS A 448 11.92 19.03 13.31
N ILE A 449 12.98 19.71 12.86
CA ILE A 449 14.32 19.12 12.79
C ILE A 449 15.13 19.53 14.03
N SER A 450 15.82 18.56 14.62
CA SER A 450 16.82 18.77 15.67
C SER A 450 18.07 17.96 15.37
N LYS A 451 19.24 18.36 15.91
CA LYS A 451 20.43 17.51 15.93
C LYS A 451 20.34 16.51 17.07
N GLY A 452 20.93 15.32 16.86
CA GLY A 452 21.02 14.28 17.86
C GLY A 452 21.51 12.96 17.29
N PRO A 453 21.75 11.98 18.16
CA PRO A 453 22.24 10.68 17.75
C PRO A 453 21.19 9.94 16.90
N ILE A 454 21.63 9.36 15.78
CA ILE A 454 20.85 8.49 14.94
C ILE A 454 21.52 7.13 14.81
N PHE A 455 20.72 6.08 14.65
CA PHE A 455 21.23 4.75 14.36
C PHE A 455 21.33 4.56 12.85
N TYR A 456 22.53 4.26 12.36
CA TYR A 456 22.78 4.07 10.95
C TYR A 456 23.79 2.93 10.71
N LYS A 457 23.42 1.94 9.91
CA LYS A 457 24.23 0.75 9.58
C LYS A 457 24.83 0.01 10.80
N GLY A 458 24.14 0.01 11.92
CA GLY A 458 24.59 -0.66 13.15
C GLY A 458 25.37 0.24 14.10
N GLU A 459 25.63 1.47 13.75
CA GLU A 459 26.37 2.44 14.56
C GLU A 459 25.50 3.62 14.96
N VAL A 460 25.82 4.24 16.10
CA VAL A 460 25.22 5.51 16.52
C VAL A 460 26.12 6.63 16.03
N ILE A 461 25.59 7.49 15.19
CA ILE A 461 26.29 8.66 14.66
C ILE A 461 25.52 9.93 15.02
N GLU A 462 26.21 11.07 15.05
CA GLU A 462 25.56 12.38 15.13
C GLU A 462 24.84 12.67 13.81
N GLY A 463 23.59 13.11 13.87
CA GLY A 463 22.78 13.34 12.70
C GLY A 463 21.59 14.26 12.97
N TYR A 464 20.54 14.13 12.19
CA TYR A 464 19.34 14.96 12.28
C TYR A 464 18.12 14.09 12.57
N ILE A 465 17.32 14.51 13.54
CA ILE A 465 16.09 13.86 13.95
C ILE A 465 14.92 14.69 13.45
N SER A 466 13.99 14.04 12.75
CA SER A 466 12.74 14.65 12.28
C SER A 466 11.58 14.10 13.11
N GLN A 467 10.87 14.96 13.83
CA GLN A 467 9.73 14.58 14.65
C GLN A 467 8.51 15.42 14.32
N VAL A 468 7.32 14.82 14.44
CA VAL A 468 6.07 15.54 14.29
C VAL A 468 6.02 16.74 15.25
N ASP A 469 5.68 17.90 14.74
CA ASP A 469 5.46 19.09 15.56
C ASP A 469 4.05 19.01 16.18
N PRO A 470 3.94 18.76 17.49
CA PRO A 470 2.65 18.57 18.16
C PRO A 470 1.84 19.87 18.29
N THR A 471 2.45 21.02 18.01
CA THR A 471 1.77 22.32 18.06
C THR A 471 0.91 22.59 16.83
N ILE A 472 1.10 21.82 15.76
CA ILE A 472 0.35 21.93 14.51
C ILE A 472 -0.77 20.86 14.49
N PRO A 473 -2.05 21.26 14.33
CA PRO A 473 -3.15 20.30 14.22
C PRO A 473 -2.95 19.33 13.05
N GLN A 474 -3.18 18.05 13.29
CA GLN A 474 -3.05 16.99 12.30
C GLN A 474 -4.44 16.62 11.78
N ASN A 475 -4.86 17.26 10.72
CA ASN A 475 -6.09 16.95 9.97
C ASN A 475 -5.75 16.62 8.53
N SER A 476 -6.75 16.24 7.77
CA SER A 476 -6.58 15.83 6.37
C SER A 476 -7.67 16.44 5.50
N THR A 477 -7.41 16.48 4.21
CA THR A 477 -8.38 16.96 3.22
C THR A 477 -8.38 16.01 2.03
N LEU A 478 -9.56 15.55 1.64
CA LEU A 478 -9.80 14.79 0.42
C LEU A 478 -10.15 15.77 -0.71
N TYR A 479 -9.47 15.65 -1.84
CA TYR A 479 -9.65 16.48 -3.03
C TYR A 479 -10.18 15.66 -4.20
N ALA A 480 -11.04 16.26 -5.02
CA ALA A 480 -11.26 15.84 -6.40
C ALA A 480 -10.61 16.85 -7.34
N ILE A 481 -9.80 16.36 -8.27
CA ILE A 481 -9.01 17.19 -9.18
C ILE A 481 -9.32 16.76 -10.62
N ASP A 482 -9.76 17.67 -11.44
CA ASP A 482 -9.90 17.44 -12.87
C ASP A 482 -8.50 17.39 -13.52
N VAL A 483 -8.07 16.22 -13.90
CA VAL A 483 -6.75 15.98 -14.50
C VAL A 483 -6.59 16.64 -15.87
N ARG A 484 -7.69 16.91 -16.59
CA ARG A 484 -7.68 17.60 -17.90
C ARG A 484 -7.23 19.05 -17.77
N THR A 485 -7.52 19.67 -16.64
CA THR A 485 -7.31 21.11 -16.40
C THR A 485 -6.38 21.42 -15.23
N GLY A 486 -6.08 20.45 -14.38
CA GLY A 486 -5.33 20.62 -13.14
C GLY A 486 -6.11 21.38 -12.04
N ARG A 487 -7.42 21.56 -12.18
CA ARG A 487 -8.23 22.33 -11.23
C ARG A 487 -8.87 21.45 -10.15
N VAL A 488 -8.89 21.96 -8.93
CA VAL A 488 -9.67 21.37 -7.83
C VAL A 488 -11.16 21.55 -8.13
N VAL A 489 -11.90 20.45 -8.18
CA VAL A 489 -13.37 20.42 -8.37
C VAL A 489 -14.06 20.63 -7.04
N TRP A 490 -13.66 19.87 -6.02
CA TRP A 490 -14.16 20.00 -4.66
C TRP A 490 -13.11 19.53 -3.64
N ARG A 491 -13.35 19.86 -2.38
CA ARG A 491 -12.58 19.39 -1.22
C ARG A 491 -13.53 19.00 -0.10
N PHE A 492 -13.11 17.97 0.67
CA PHE A 492 -13.82 17.46 1.83
C PHE A 492 -12.84 17.37 3.01
N GLU A 493 -13.16 18.02 4.13
CA GLU A 493 -12.31 18.05 5.32
C GLU A 493 -12.49 16.77 6.16
N ILE A 494 -11.38 16.14 6.51
CA ILE A 494 -11.30 14.96 7.39
C ILE A 494 -10.61 15.43 8.69
N PRO A 495 -11.28 15.35 9.86
CA PRO A 495 -10.74 15.90 11.11
C PRO A 495 -9.51 15.14 11.63
N ASN A 496 -9.30 13.89 11.21
CA ASN A 496 -8.20 13.04 11.63
C ASN A 496 -7.11 12.94 10.57
N ARG A 497 -5.98 12.32 10.93
CA ARG A 497 -4.92 11.96 9.97
C ARG A 497 -5.44 10.95 8.94
N TYR A 498 -4.95 11.08 7.72
CA TYR A 498 -5.20 10.16 6.63
C TYR A 498 -3.88 9.59 6.11
N GLN A 499 -3.64 8.30 6.29
CA GLN A 499 -2.37 7.68 5.94
C GLN A 499 -2.56 6.20 5.60
N ALA A 500 -1.86 5.73 4.57
CA ALA A 500 -1.78 4.36 4.09
C ALA A 500 -3.04 3.82 3.37
N ALA A 501 -4.25 4.12 3.86
CA ALA A 501 -5.47 3.63 3.25
C ALA A 501 -5.70 4.25 1.86
N SER A 502 -5.78 3.42 0.81
CA SER A 502 -6.09 3.90 -0.54
C SER A 502 -7.44 4.63 -0.56
N VAL A 503 -7.49 5.75 -1.27
CA VAL A 503 -8.77 6.30 -1.72
C VAL A 503 -9.33 5.37 -2.80
N VAL A 504 -10.62 5.07 -2.75
CA VAL A 504 -11.29 4.19 -3.72
C VAL A 504 -12.51 4.88 -4.29
N VAL A 505 -12.79 4.69 -5.57
CA VAL A 505 -14.01 5.22 -6.21
C VAL A 505 -14.78 4.10 -6.90
N SER A 506 -16.09 4.03 -6.65
CA SER A 506 -16.98 3.06 -7.29
C SER A 506 -18.44 3.47 -7.11
N GLY A 507 -19.29 3.22 -8.12
CA GLY A 507 -20.72 3.52 -8.04
C GLY A 507 -21.05 5.00 -7.76
N GLY A 508 -20.20 5.93 -8.19
CA GLY A 508 -20.34 7.35 -7.90
C GLY A 508 -20.03 7.76 -6.45
N VAL A 509 -19.38 6.88 -5.69
CA VAL A 509 -18.98 7.11 -4.30
C VAL A 509 -17.47 7.05 -4.17
N VAL A 510 -16.89 8.00 -3.45
CA VAL A 510 -15.49 7.99 -3.01
C VAL A 510 -15.45 7.45 -1.59
N TYR A 511 -14.68 6.39 -1.38
CA TYR A 511 -14.47 5.73 -0.10
C TYR A 511 -13.10 6.11 0.45
N ALA A 512 -13.06 6.55 1.70
CA ALA A 512 -11.84 6.95 2.37
C ALA A 512 -11.88 6.52 3.84
N VAL A 513 -10.83 5.86 4.33
CA VAL A 513 -10.73 5.41 5.73
C VAL A 513 -9.60 6.17 6.41
N ASP A 514 -9.89 6.93 7.45
CA ASP A 514 -8.89 7.70 8.18
C ASP A 514 -8.17 6.88 9.28
N ARG A 515 -7.16 7.46 9.90
CA ARG A 515 -6.38 6.81 10.97
C ARG A 515 -7.17 6.58 12.26
N ALA A 516 -8.32 7.23 12.46
CA ALA A 516 -9.23 6.93 13.55
C ALA A 516 -10.19 5.76 13.22
N GLY A 517 -10.07 5.17 12.02
CA GLY A 517 -10.93 4.08 11.57
C GLY A 517 -12.33 4.53 11.20
N ILE A 518 -12.46 5.75 10.71
CA ILE A 518 -13.75 6.25 10.19
C ILE A 518 -13.73 6.09 8.68
N LEU A 519 -14.65 5.29 8.17
CA LEU A 519 -14.94 5.19 6.74
C LEU A 519 -15.90 6.34 6.35
N TYR A 520 -15.45 7.17 5.44
CA TYR A 520 -16.23 8.20 4.78
C TYR A 520 -16.67 7.71 3.40
N MET A 521 -17.92 7.90 3.08
CA MET A 521 -18.52 7.68 1.77
C MET A 521 -18.99 9.04 1.26
N VAL A 522 -18.34 9.54 0.23
CA VAL A 522 -18.52 10.91 -0.30
C VAL A 522 -19.01 10.82 -1.74
N ASP A 523 -19.99 11.64 -2.11
CA ASP A 523 -20.47 11.74 -3.49
C ASP A 523 -19.34 12.20 -4.41
N ALA A 524 -19.01 11.41 -5.41
CA ALA A 524 -17.87 11.63 -6.28
C ALA A 524 -17.95 12.91 -7.11
N ILE A 525 -19.16 13.42 -7.38
CA ILE A 525 -19.39 14.61 -8.20
C ILE A 525 -19.38 15.87 -7.34
N SER A 526 -20.11 15.84 -6.20
CA SER A 526 -20.36 17.04 -5.40
C SER A 526 -19.45 17.20 -4.18
N GLY A 527 -18.74 16.16 -3.76
CA GLY A 527 -17.95 16.15 -2.53
C GLY A 527 -18.79 16.13 -1.25
N LYS A 528 -20.09 15.89 -1.33
CA LYS A 528 -20.97 15.82 -0.15
C LYS A 528 -20.82 14.49 0.55
N LEU A 529 -20.80 14.51 1.89
CA LEU A 529 -20.85 13.30 2.70
C LEU A 529 -22.19 12.61 2.49
N LEU A 530 -22.14 11.34 2.07
CA LEU A 530 -23.30 10.46 1.96
C LEU A 530 -23.47 9.68 3.27
N ARG A 531 -22.37 9.09 3.77
CA ARG A 531 -22.39 8.29 4.99
C ARG A 531 -21.00 8.25 5.64
N ARG A 532 -20.97 7.99 6.95
CA ARG A 532 -19.75 7.63 7.68
C ARG A 532 -20.00 6.46 8.62
N ILE A 533 -19.01 5.58 8.78
CA ILE A 533 -19.06 4.41 9.66
C ILE A 533 -17.78 4.39 10.49
N SER A 534 -17.90 4.22 11.81
CA SER A 534 -16.72 4.00 12.67
C SER A 534 -16.44 2.51 12.78
N LEU A 535 -15.20 2.11 12.51
CA LEU A 535 -14.76 0.70 12.53
C LEU A 535 -14.08 0.33 13.86
N GLY A 536 -13.79 1.31 14.73
CA GLY A 536 -13.16 1.08 16.03
C GLY A 536 -11.67 0.67 15.97
N GLY A 537 -11.06 0.65 14.80
CA GLY A 537 -9.65 0.30 14.60
C GLY A 537 -9.00 1.24 13.61
N LEU A 538 -7.65 1.34 13.60
CA LEU A 538 -6.91 2.22 12.68
C LEU A 538 -7.20 1.88 11.21
N GLY A 539 -7.42 2.90 10.37
CA GLY A 539 -7.41 2.74 8.92
C GLY A 539 -5.99 2.73 8.38
N ALA A 540 -5.58 1.63 7.75
CA ALA A 540 -4.25 1.48 7.14
C ALA A 540 -4.28 0.76 5.79
N ALA A 541 -5.45 0.37 5.31
CA ALA A 541 -5.66 -0.29 4.02
C ALA A 541 -6.88 0.28 3.30
N GLY A 542 -6.88 0.22 1.97
CA GLY A 542 -8.01 0.59 1.14
C GLY A 542 -9.16 -0.42 1.25
N VAL A 543 -10.36 0.03 0.90
CA VAL A 543 -11.51 -0.85 0.77
C VAL A 543 -11.47 -1.60 -0.57
N SER A 544 -12.17 -2.74 -0.66
CA SER A 544 -12.48 -3.38 -1.93
C SER A 544 -13.98 -3.61 -2.08
N ILE A 545 -14.47 -3.48 -3.31
CA ILE A 545 -15.89 -3.62 -3.64
C ILE A 545 -15.99 -4.63 -4.76
N ALA A 546 -16.63 -5.76 -4.47
CA ALA A 546 -16.72 -6.90 -5.37
C ALA A 546 -18.06 -7.60 -5.21
N THR A 547 -18.24 -8.73 -5.85
CA THR A 547 -19.37 -9.63 -5.62
C THR A 547 -18.91 -10.88 -4.91
N ASP A 548 -19.78 -11.44 -4.09
CA ASP A 548 -19.59 -12.77 -3.52
C ASP A 548 -19.93 -13.87 -4.53
N ILE A 549 -19.84 -15.12 -4.11
CA ILE A 549 -20.12 -16.29 -4.96
C ILE A 549 -21.59 -16.37 -5.44
N MET A 550 -22.49 -15.67 -4.79
CA MET A 550 -23.90 -15.56 -5.21
C MET A 550 -24.15 -14.36 -6.14
N GLY A 551 -23.10 -13.59 -6.45
CA GLY A 551 -23.20 -12.36 -7.22
C GLY A 551 -23.70 -11.15 -6.43
N GLU A 552 -23.88 -11.29 -5.10
CA GLU A 552 -24.28 -10.19 -4.23
C GLU A 552 -23.12 -9.23 -3.96
N PRO A 553 -23.35 -7.91 -4.00
CA PRO A 553 -22.29 -6.95 -3.78
C PRO A 553 -21.82 -6.96 -2.33
N VAL A 554 -20.52 -6.91 -2.14
CA VAL A 554 -19.86 -6.81 -0.84
C VAL A 554 -18.84 -5.69 -0.83
N LEU A 555 -18.90 -4.83 0.18
CA LEU A 555 -17.89 -3.84 0.51
C LEU A 555 -17.05 -4.41 1.66
N LEU A 556 -15.77 -4.62 1.41
CA LEU A 556 -14.81 -5.10 2.41
C LEU A 556 -13.99 -3.93 2.94
N VAL A 557 -13.96 -3.76 4.23
CA VAL A 557 -13.25 -2.67 4.91
C VAL A 557 -12.31 -3.27 5.94
N PRO A 558 -11.00 -3.30 5.66
CA PRO A 558 -10.01 -3.67 6.64
C PRO A 558 -9.80 -2.54 7.65
N ALA A 559 -9.64 -2.91 8.91
CA ALA A 559 -9.29 -1.99 9.99
C ALA A 559 -8.27 -2.65 10.92
N GLY A 560 -7.54 -1.84 11.65
CA GLY A 560 -6.39 -2.29 12.43
C GLY A 560 -5.11 -2.19 11.60
N GLY A 561 -4.09 -1.68 12.18
CA GLY A 561 -2.78 -1.46 11.57
C GLY A 561 -1.91 -0.76 12.60
N GLY A 562 -0.67 -0.42 12.29
CA GLY A 562 0.09 0.22 13.31
C GLY A 562 1.52 0.61 13.00
N GLU A 563 2.04 0.34 11.83
CA GLU A 563 3.44 0.62 11.52
C GLU A 563 3.80 2.10 11.74
N LEU A 564 3.01 3.00 11.16
CA LEU A 564 3.35 4.44 11.13
C LEU A 564 2.65 5.23 12.25
N GLY A 565 2.79 4.83 13.49
CA GLY A 565 2.16 5.58 14.57
C GLY A 565 2.16 4.94 15.95
N GLY A 566 2.84 3.84 16.12
CA GLY A 566 3.19 3.29 17.43
C GLY A 566 2.06 2.60 18.20
N THR A 567 0.85 2.52 17.70
CA THR A 567 -0.26 1.80 18.34
C THR A 567 -0.80 0.73 17.39
N TYR A 568 -0.45 -0.52 17.68
CA TYR A 568 -1.06 -1.65 17.00
C TYR A 568 -2.46 -1.89 17.55
N THR A 569 -3.46 -1.89 16.69
CA THR A 569 -4.82 -2.29 17.00
C THR A 569 -5.14 -3.65 16.38
N PRO A 570 -6.04 -4.45 16.99
CA PRO A 570 -6.45 -5.72 16.41
C PRO A 570 -6.95 -5.54 14.98
N GLY A 571 -6.52 -6.43 14.09
CA GLY A 571 -6.97 -6.41 12.71
C GLY A 571 -8.37 -7.02 12.58
N VAL A 572 -9.20 -6.35 11.81
CA VAL A 572 -10.56 -6.81 11.47
C VAL A 572 -10.78 -6.59 9.98
N VAL A 573 -11.38 -7.55 9.29
CA VAL A 573 -12.04 -7.32 8.00
C VAL A 573 -13.54 -7.26 8.27
N ALA A 574 -14.15 -6.10 8.03
CA ALA A 574 -15.59 -5.92 8.09
C ALA A 574 -16.17 -6.00 6.68
N ALA A 575 -17.17 -6.86 6.49
CA ALA A 575 -17.94 -6.93 5.25
C ALA A 575 -19.29 -6.27 5.43
N PHE A 576 -19.62 -5.42 4.48
CA PHE A 576 -20.94 -4.75 4.42
C PHE A 576 -21.69 -5.20 3.18
N LYS A 577 -22.97 -5.46 3.34
CA LYS A 577 -23.93 -5.74 2.25
C LYS A 577 -25.13 -4.80 2.35
N LEU A 578 -25.85 -4.66 1.26
CA LEU A 578 -27.10 -3.90 1.24
C LEU A 578 -28.17 -4.64 2.05
N SER A 579 -28.71 -3.99 3.08
CA SER A 579 -29.87 -4.53 3.80
C SER A 579 -31.07 -4.63 2.86
N GLN A 580 -31.84 -5.73 2.96
CA GLN A 580 -33.13 -5.80 2.27
C GLN A 580 -34.04 -4.73 2.84
N ASN A 581 -34.86 -4.09 1.99
CA ASN A 581 -35.85 -3.12 2.43
C ASN A 581 -36.90 -3.83 3.34
N THR A 582 -36.64 -3.86 4.62
CA THR A 582 -37.73 -4.01 5.60
C THR A 582 -38.32 -2.62 5.77
N SER A 583 -39.43 -2.37 5.10
CA SER A 583 -40.21 -1.16 5.30
C SER A 583 -40.64 -1.08 6.76
N GLY A 584 -40.05 -0.18 7.52
CA GLY A 584 -40.47 0.20 8.87
C GLY A 584 -39.51 -0.26 9.97
N GLU A 585 -38.57 0.60 10.30
CA GLU A 585 -38.16 1.03 11.63
C GLU A 585 -36.75 1.65 11.58
N GLN A 586 -36.70 2.95 11.81
CA GLN A 586 -35.44 3.67 12.06
C GLN A 586 -34.99 3.39 13.50
N GLY A 587 -34.30 2.30 13.69
CA GLY A 587 -33.62 1.97 14.93
C GLY A 587 -32.47 1.01 14.62
N MET A 588 -31.30 1.23 15.22
CA MET A 588 -30.22 0.22 15.15
C MET A 588 -30.81 -1.13 15.56
N SER A 589 -30.67 -2.14 14.70
CA SER A 589 -31.16 -3.48 15.03
C SER A 589 -30.44 -4.00 16.28
N LEU A 590 -31.13 -4.84 17.05
CA LEU A 590 -30.52 -5.46 18.24
C LEU A 590 -29.19 -6.17 17.91
N ASN A 591 -29.06 -6.68 16.71
CA ASN A 591 -27.81 -7.30 16.20
C ASN A 591 -26.69 -6.30 16.00
N GLU A 592 -26.94 -5.08 15.54
CA GLU A 592 -25.95 -4.02 15.41
C GLU A 592 -25.45 -3.52 16.77
N LEU A 593 -26.38 -3.44 17.76
CA LEU A 593 -26.05 -3.14 19.15
C LEU A 593 -25.26 -4.27 19.82
N VAL A 594 -25.58 -5.51 19.55
CA VAL A 594 -24.88 -6.69 20.09
C VAL A 594 -23.47 -6.79 19.49
N VAL A 595 -23.29 -6.55 18.18
CA VAL A 595 -21.98 -6.57 17.51
C VAL A 595 -21.10 -5.42 18.01
N LEU A 596 -21.65 -4.21 18.17
CA LEU A 596 -20.94 -3.08 18.77
C LEU A 596 -20.52 -3.41 20.21
N GLY A 597 -21.42 -4.01 20.99
CA GLY A 597 -21.16 -4.47 22.35
C GLY A 597 -20.06 -5.54 22.42
N VAL A 598 -20.03 -6.50 21.50
CA VAL A 598 -19.03 -7.58 21.45
C VAL A 598 -17.65 -7.02 21.05
N VAL A 599 -17.56 -6.12 20.09
CA VAL A 599 -16.31 -5.47 19.68
C VAL A 599 -15.73 -4.62 20.81
N VAL A 600 -16.58 -3.84 21.50
CA VAL A 600 -16.19 -3.04 22.66
C VAL A 600 -15.77 -3.95 23.82
N ALA A 601 -16.54 -5.00 24.11
CA ALA A 601 -16.22 -5.95 25.18
C ALA A 601 -14.92 -6.73 24.91
N ALA A 602 -14.67 -7.18 23.68
CA ALA A 602 -13.44 -7.84 23.29
C ALA A 602 -12.23 -6.90 23.40
N SER A 603 -12.38 -5.64 23.01
CA SER A 603 -11.34 -4.60 23.15
C SER A 603 -11.02 -4.31 24.62
N ILE A 604 -12.07 -4.20 25.48
CA ILE A 604 -11.93 -3.99 26.92
C ILE A 604 -11.32 -5.23 27.59
N ALA A 605 -11.76 -6.44 27.23
CA ALA A 605 -11.22 -7.68 27.76
C ALA A 605 -9.75 -7.87 27.38
N GLY A 606 -9.38 -7.56 26.12
CA GLY A 606 -7.99 -7.55 25.67
C GLY A 606 -7.14 -6.56 26.43
N PHE A 607 -7.62 -5.34 26.65
CA PHE A 607 -6.95 -4.32 27.44
C PHE A 607 -6.79 -4.73 28.91
N LEU A 608 -7.84 -5.27 29.54
CA LEU A 608 -7.80 -5.75 30.92
C LEU A 608 -6.86 -6.95 31.10
N LEU A 609 -6.78 -7.86 30.13
CA LEU A 609 -5.83 -8.96 30.09
C LEU A 609 -4.37 -8.47 29.98
N LEU A 610 -4.11 -7.45 29.18
CA LEU A 610 -2.79 -6.82 29.07
C LEU A 610 -2.37 -6.14 30.37
N VAL A 611 -3.26 -5.39 31.00
CA VAL A 611 -3.04 -4.75 32.31
C VAL A 611 -2.81 -5.79 33.40
N TRP A 612 -3.59 -6.88 33.42
CA TRP A 612 -3.45 -7.97 34.39
C TRP A 612 -2.14 -8.75 34.21
N ARG A 613 -1.75 -9.05 32.96
CA ARG A 613 -0.46 -9.69 32.62
C ARG A 613 0.71 -8.78 32.96
N GLY A 614 0.62 -7.48 32.70
CA GLY A 614 1.65 -6.49 33.08
C GLY A 614 1.86 -6.42 34.60
N ARG A 615 0.77 -6.43 35.39
CA ARG A 615 0.83 -6.47 36.85
C ARG A 615 1.41 -7.78 37.40
N LYS A 616 1.14 -8.92 36.74
CA LYS A 616 1.69 -10.23 37.12
C LYS A 616 3.18 -10.34 36.83
N TYR A 617 3.66 -9.69 35.78
CA TYR A 617 5.07 -9.62 35.39
C TYR A 617 5.87 -8.70 36.36
N SER A 618 5.28 -7.55 36.72
CA SER A 618 5.84 -6.62 37.72
C SER A 618 5.97 -7.27 39.11
N ARG A 619 4.96 -8.03 39.56
CA ARG A 619 5.03 -8.78 40.85
C ARG A 619 6.06 -9.91 40.84
N LYS A 620 6.29 -10.59 39.70
CA LYS A 620 7.30 -11.65 39.59
C LYS A 620 8.75 -11.10 39.63
N ASN A 621 8.95 -9.87 39.15
CA ASN A 621 10.27 -9.22 39.23
C ASN A 621 10.55 -8.59 40.59
N SER A 622 9.53 -8.08 41.29
CA SER A 622 9.70 -7.55 42.64
C SER A 622 10.01 -8.64 43.68
N THR A 623 9.55 -9.88 43.49
CA THR A 623 9.87 -11.01 44.37
C THR A 623 11.25 -11.63 44.11
N LYS A 624 11.84 -11.43 42.90
CA LYS A 624 13.23 -11.86 42.64
C LYS A 624 14.30 -10.90 43.19
N THR A 625 13.96 -9.63 43.37
CA THR A 625 14.88 -8.61 43.90
C THR A 625 15.00 -8.65 45.46
N LEU A 626 14.03 -9.30 46.14
CA LEU A 626 14.05 -9.44 47.61
C LEU A 626 14.67 -10.76 48.09
N ALA A 627 15.02 -11.69 47.23
CA ALA A 627 15.61 -12.99 47.59
C ALA A 627 17.14 -13.07 47.39
N GLY A 628 17.80 -11.98 46.93
CA GLY A 628 19.25 -11.93 46.63
C GLY A 628 20.12 -11.17 47.62
N GLY A 629 19.61 -10.82 48.79
CA GLY A 629 20.34 -10.00 49.74
C GLY A 629 20.47 -10.63 51.14
N ARG A 630 21.20 -11.76 51.28
CA ARG A 630 21.83 -12.20 52.53
C ARG A 630 22.70 -13.42 52.26
N SER A 631 23.98 -13.20 52.10
CA SER A 631 25.08 -14.00 52.71
C SER A 631 26.41 -13.66 52.03
N GLY A 632 27.35 -13.23 52.82
CA GLY A 632 28.77 -13.14 52.51
C GLY A 632 29.28 -11.75 52.28
#